data_5ab295f1b43ee4ca5e4e234bc898a27a
#
_entry.id   5ab295f1b43ee4ca5e4e234bc898a27a
#
_cell.length_a   1.000
_cell.length_b   1.000
_cell.length_c   1.000
_cell.angle_alpha   90.00
_cell.angle_beta   90.00
_cell.angle_gamma   90.00
#
_symmetry.space_group_name_H-M   'P 1'
#
loop_
_entity.id
_entity.type
_entity.pdbx_description
1 polymer ?
#
loop_
_entity_poly.entity_id
_entity_poly.type
_entity_poly.pdbx_seq_one_letter_code
_entity_poly.pdbx_strand_id
1 'polypeptide(L)'
;MELLPTSRNVSLRVRLQCHLAAVRPMTAQVRSFLEEQQATAEEIQSAELAIVEASNNAIKYVTGSGESKEIDVEVVSGSDQLEVRIRDNTRGFEWPERIQLPDGTSESGRGLYLINSLMDRVSYFRGKGQNFLVMTKNRNGRQHETMGNAEAERRLSESETIIRDMAEELSFCYESLSAIFRCSAELGKTNNLEEFARRLLSDLVQITSAEWFVFRTSRKGESRLEMFASSDQSILLPALNISETATRSVEAEAALAREDVWFDHMNPLSPSDPLGKIRPDSVGLAHPIYMGETLVGTLTIAKSGPASFSAVQANVVHTFSDFLAIQIVNARFTDELVRNRLVSRELEIAKTIQRSLLPKTIPRLSGYGLAGFCESAHQVGGDFYDVIKINDEALLLIIADVMGKGIPAAMFAAILRSLLRAVPEWMNQPAALLARVNRLLFEELSGVDMFITAQLVYVDSRNRRITAASAGHCPVLLSVDTDGNVKSISPEGLPLGILPDTAFSNQTEPLPRNSRVLLYTDGLTEARNSAGEFFGQERLIKWFKGSANARKGAEELKDDLAAELLAFQSTSTLNDDQTFLIMTE
;
A
#
# COMPACT_ATOMS: atom_id res chain seq x y z
N MET A 1 61.16 51.99 -28.21
CA MET A 1 59.66 51.90 -28.08
C MET A 1 59.31 50.45 -28.34
N GLU A 2 59.51 49.62 -27.30
CA GLU A 2 59.20 48.21 -27.35
C GLU A 2 57.74 48.00 -26.92
N LEU A 3 56.99 47.38 -27.81
CA LEU A 3 55.62 47.00 -27.56
C LEU A 3 55.61 45.80 -26.61
N LEU A 4 55.15 46.02 -25.39
CA LEU A 4 54.81 44.94 -24.47
C LEU A 4 53.62 44.16 -25.03
N PRO A 5 53.62 42.79 -25.06
CA PRO A 5 52.49 42.03 -25.47
C PRO A 5 51.36 42.11 -24.40
N THR A 6 50.24 42.62 -24.80
CA THR A 6 48.99 42.56 -24.01
C THR A 6 48.61 41.07 -23.84
N SER A 7 48.64 40.57 -22.63
CA SER A 7 48.16 39.22 -22.27
C SER A 7 46.66 39.13 -22.63
N ARG A 8 46.31 38.37 -23.66
CA ARG A 8 44.92 38.07 -23.98
C ARG A 8 44.41 36.99 -23.02
N ASN A 9 43.57 37.39 -22.09
CA ASN A 9 42.81 36.43 -21.31
C ASN A 9 41.78 35.77 -22.26
N VAL A 10 41.79 34.43 -22.32
CA VAL A 10 40.80 33.66 -23.08
C VAL A 10 39.81 33.08 -22.07
N SER A 11 38.52 33.14 -22.41
CA SER A 11 37.47 32.64 -21.51
C SER A 11 36.52 31.67 -22.19
N LEU A 12 36.09 30.67 -21.44
CA LEU A 12 34.99 29.78 -21.77
C LEU A 12 33.81 30.11 -20.85
N ARG A 13 32.64 30.27 -21.42
CA ARG A 13 31.42 30.44 -20.66
C ARG A 13 30.41 29.34 -20.99
N VAL A 14 29.94 28.62 -19.98
CA VAL A 14 28.95 27.54 -20.10
C VAL A 14 27.77 27.85 -19.21
N ARG A 15 26.57 27.79 -19.76
CA ARG A 15 25.34 27.92 -19.03
C ARG A 15 24.66 26.55 -18.93
N LEU A 16 24.22 26.17 -17.72
CA LEU A 16 23.55 24.92 -17.46
C LEU A 16 22.31 25.13 -16.57
N GLN A 17 21.33 24.28 -16.76
CA GLN A 17 20.19 24.24 -15.84
C GLN A 17 20.61 23.57 -14.53
N CYS A 18 20.00 23.98 -13.38
CA CYS A 18 20.27 23.42 -12.06
C CYS A 18 19.80 21.97 -11.94
N HIS A 19 20.52 21.08 -12.63
CA HIS A 19 20.25 19.63 -12.66
C HIS A 19 21.57 18.86 -12.66
N LEU A 20 21.73 17.86 -11.77
CA LEU A 20 22.96 17.09 -11.62
C LEU A 20 23.49 16.48 -12.93
N ALA A 21 22.59 16.02 -13.82
CA ALA A 21 23.00 15.45 -15.10
C ALA A 21 23.66 16.45 -16.05
N ALA A 22 23.49 17.78 -15.83
CA ALA A 22 24.10 18.82 -16.66
C ALA A 22 25.56 19.13 -16.26
N VAL A 23 25.99 18.75 -15.06
CA VAL A 23 27.33 19.05 -14.52
C VAL A 23 28.41 18.30 -15.31
N ARG A 24 28.22 17.02 -15.58
CA ARG A 24 29.21 16.18 -16.26
C ARG A 24 29.54 16.61 -17.70
N PRO A 25 28.55 16.93 -18.57
CA PRO A 25 28.86 17.48 -19.89
C PRO A 25 29.61 18.82 -19.85
N MET A 26 29.33 19.65 -18.87
CA MET A 26 29.98 20.95 -18.65
C MET A 26 31.46 20.75 -18.25
N THR A 27 31.76 19.85 -17.33
CA THR A 27 33.16 19.58 -16.93
C THR A 27 33.99 19.07 -18.10
N ALA A 28 33.43 18.24 -18.99
CA ALA A 28 34.13 17.80 -20.19
C ALA A 28 34.50 18.97 -21.12
N GLN A 29 33.62 19.98 -21.26
CA GLN A 29 33.91 21.19 -22.05
C GLN A 29 35.00 22.04 -21.39
N VAL A 30 34.96 22.18 -20.06
CA VAL A 30 35.98 22.88 -19.28
C VAL A 30 37.35 22.20 -19.45
N ARG A 31 37.41 20.87 -19.36
CA ARG A 31 38.62 20.08 -19.60
C ARG A 31 39.22 20.37 -20.98
N SER A 32 38.44 20.20 -22.04
CA SER A 32 38.91 20.47 -23.40
C SER A 32 39.43 21.89 -23.58
N PHE A 33 38.73 22.87 -23.00
CA PHE A 33 39.17 24.25 -23.04
C PHE A 33 40.52 24.45 -22.32
N LEU A 34 40.70 23.89 -21.12
CA LEU A 34 41.93 24.02 -20.33
C LEU A 34 43.09 23.29 -21.01
N GLU A 35 42.87 22.15 -21.63
CA GLU A 35 43.87 21.42 -22.44
C GLU A 35 44.32 22.27 -23.63
N GLU A 36 43.41 22.92 -24.36
CA GLU A 36 43.71 23.87 -25.45
C GLU A 36 44.52 25.07 -24.95
N GLN A 37 44.30 25.51 -23.70
CA GLN A 37 45.04 26.60 -23.08
C GLN A 37 46.34 26.14 -22.41
N GLN A 38 46.80 24.88 -22.67
CA GLN A 38 48.02 24.30 -22.16
C GLN A 38 48.14 24.32 -20.60
N ALA A 39 47.01 24.16 -19.92
CA ALA A 39 46.97 24.01 -18.46
C ALA A 39 47.63 22.67 -18.06
N THR A 40 48.27 22.65 -16.91
CA THR A 40 48.84 21.42 -16.34
C THR A 40 47.74 20.46 -15.91
N ALA A 41 48.06 19.18 -15.80
CA ALA A 41 47.13 18.17 -15.33
C ALA A 41 46.55 18.50 -13.93
N GLU A 42 47.38 19.09 -13.06
CA GLU A 42 46.98 19.54 -11.72
C GLU A 42 46.02 20.72 -11.77
N GLU A 43 46.26 21.71 -12.63
CA GLU A 43 45.36 22.87 -12.85
C GLU A 43 43.99 22.43 -13.36
N ILE A 44 43.98 21.51 -14.34
CA ILE A 44 42.75 20.94 -14.92
C ILE A 44 41.96 20.20 -13.84
N GLN A 45 42.60 19.29 -13.10
CA GLN A 45 41.96 18.49 -12.08
C GLN A 45 41.38 19.36 -10.94
N SER A 46 42.19 20.37 -10.49
CA SER A 46 41.75 21.29 -9.44
C SER A 46 40.53 22.11 -9.87
N ALA A 47 40.56 22.65 -11.10
CA ALA A 47 39.44 23.40 -11.63
C ALA A 47 38.18 22.56 -11.78
N GLU A 48 38.31 21.34 -12.33
CA GLU A 48 37.17 20.43 -12.50
C GLU A 48 36.50 20.10 -11.18
N LEU A 49 37.28 19.65 -10.19
CA LEU A 49 36.73 19.29 -8.89
C LEU A 49 36.07 20.49 -8.19
N ALA A 50 36.71 21.67 -8.22
CA ALA A 50 36.17 22.87 -7.63
C ALA A 50 34.87 23.31 -8.31
N ILE A 51 34.77 23.18 -9.65
CA ILE A 51 33.56 23.50 -10.41
C ILE A 51 32.44 22.52 -10.12
N VAL A 52 32.74 21.21 -10.04
CA VAL A 52 31.75 20.17 -9.70
C VAL A 52 31.15 20.45 -8.31
N GLU A 53 31.99 20.64 -7.31
CA GLU A 53 31.53 20.88 -5.93
C GLU A 53 30.73 22.18 -5.81
N ALA A 54 31.20 23.23 -6.45
CA ALA A 54 30.49 24.52 -6.44
C ALA A 54 29.12 24.45 -7.17
N SER A 55 29.06 23.73 -8.29
CA SER A 55 27.82 23.49 -9.03
C SER A 55 26.84 22.62 -8.26
N ASN A 56 27.33 21.56 -7.61
CA ASN A 56 26.51 20.69 -6.75
C ASN A 56 25.95 21.46 -5.54
N ASN A 57 26.75 22.32 -4.94
CA ASN A 57 26.28 23.20 -3.86
C ASN A 57 25.18 24.15 -4.35
N ALA A 58 25.34 24.77 -5.53
CA ALA A 58 24.31 25.63 -6.11
C ALA A 58 23.01 24.85 -6.38
N ILE A 59 23.10 23.62 -6.92
CA ILE A 59 21.95 22.74 -7.18
C ILE A 59 21.24 22.34 -5.88
N LYS A 60 21.98 22.01 -4.82
CA LYS A 60 21.43 21.62 -3.49
C LYS A 60 20.56 22.72 -2.87
N TYR A 61 20.84 23.98 -3.13
CA TYR A 61 20.10 25.12 -2.57
C TYR A 61 18.99 25.67 -3.50
N VAL A 62 18.61 24.90 -4.53
CA VAL A 62 17.45 25.21 -5.37
C VAL A 62 16.16 24.97 -4.58
N THR A 63 15.37 26.01 -4.31
CA THR A 63 14.06 25.89 -3.66
C THR A 63 12.95 26.42 -4.57
N GLY A 64 11.87 25.62 -4.73
CA GLY A 64 10.61 26.01 -5.39
C GLY A 64 10.45 25.52 -6.83
N SER A 65 9.26 25.00 -7.12
CA SER A 65 8.78 24.64 -8.45
C SER A 65 8.32 25.91 -9.18
N GLY A 66 8.97 26.29 -10.27
CA GLY A 66 8.36 27.26 -11.18
C GLY A 66 9.26 28.19 -11.98
N GLU A 67 10.52 28.40 -11.61
CA GLU A 67 11.44 29.19 -12.45
C GLU A 67 12.61 28.31 -12.88
N SER A 68 12.98 28.35 -14.16
CA SER A 68 14.17 27.65 -14.68
C SER A 68 15.41 28.32 -14.08
N LYS A 69 15.97 27.71 -13.04
CA LYS A 69 17.17 28.21 -12.39
C LYS A 69 18.37 27.75 -13.18
N GLU A 70 19.25 28.67 -13.49
CA GLU A 70 20.44 28.45 -14.31
C GLU A 70 21.70 28.75 -13.49
N ILE A 71 22.76 28.03 -13.81
CA ILE A 71 24.13 28.28 -13.34
C ILE A 71 24.96 28.71 -14.53
N ASP A 72 25.62 29.85 -14.44
CA ASP A 72 26.63 30.30 -15.40
C ASP A 72 28.01 29.99 -14.83
N VAL A 73 28.79 29.20 -15.55
CA VAL A 73 30.19 28.91 -15.26
C VAL A 73 31.07 29.59 -16.30
N GLU A 74 31.97 30.48 -15.85
CA GLU A 74 32.94 31.16 -16.69
C GLU A 74 34.34 30.78 -16.21
N VAL A 75 35.16 30.27 -17.12
CA VAL A 75 36.57 29.92 -16.86
C VAL A 75 37.44 30.85 -17.68
N VAL A 76 38.27 31.61 -16.98
CA VAL A 76 39.19 32.58 -17.59
C VAL A 76 40.61 32.10 -17.45
N SER A 77 41.30 31.87 -18.54
CA SER A 77 42.71 31.44 -18.58
C SER A 77 43.60 32.63 -18.92
N GLY A 78 44.35 33.10 -17.93
CA GLY A 78 45.39 34.14 -18.07
C GLY A 78 46.78 33.54 -18.09
N SER A 79 47.82 34.42 -18.28
CA SER A 79 49.24 34.02 -18.24
C SER A 79 49.70 33.57 -16.85
N ASP A 80 49.16 34.20 -15.81
CA ASP A 80 49.66 34.07 -14.44
C ASP A 80 48.67 33.39 -13.49
N GLN A 81 47.39 33.33 -13.90
CA GLN A 81 46.33 32.75 -13.08
C GLN A 81 45.21 32.16 -13.92
N LEU A 82 44.58 31.12 -13.37
CA LEU A 82 43.30 30.55 -13.80
C LEU A 82 42.24 31.05 -12.85
N GLU A 83 41.17 31.64 -13.39
CA GLU A 83 40.03 32.13 -12.61
C GLU A 83 38.74 31.42 -13.06
N VAL A 84 37.99 30.90 -12.10
CA VAL A 84 36.69 30.30 -12.29
C VAL A 84 35.64 31.15 -11.60
N ARG A 85 34.61 31.55 -12.33
CA ARG A 85 33.48 32.30 -11.84
C ARG A 85 32.23 31.48 -11.99
N ILE A 86 31.52 31.26 -10.90
CA ILE A 86 30.22 30.60 -10.91
C ILE A 86 29.18 31.58 -10.43
N ARG A 87 28.14 31.71 -11.23
CA ARG A 87 26.99 32.57 -10.94
C ARG A 87 25.74 31.72 -10.92
N ASP A 88 24.98 31.85 -9.84
CA ASP A 88 23.69 31.17 -9.69
C ASP A 88 22.60 32.14 -9.17
N ASN A 89 21.35 31.79 -9.41
CA ASN A 89 20.18 32.53 -8.93
C ASN A 89 19.41 31.73 -7.87
N THR A 90 20.09 30.87 -7.13
CA THR A 90 19.51 30.08 -6.04
C THR A 90 19.40 30.88 -4.75
N ARG A 91 18.88 30.29 -3.67
CA ARG A 91 18.80 30.95 -2.36
C ARG A 91 20.18 31.29 -1.79
N GLY A 92 21.25 30.62 -2.23
CA GLY A 92 22.59 30.74 -1.68
C GLY A 92 22.68 30.21 -0.25
N PHE A 93 23.88 30.30 0.32
CA PHE A 93 24.16 29.90 1.70
C PHE A 93 25.04 30.95 2.37
N GLU A 94 25.23 30.84 3.69
CA GLU A 94 26.18 31.69 4.41
C GLU A 94 27.57 31.06 4.34
N TRP A 95 28.54 31.84 3.82
CA TRP A 95 29.93 31.40 3.77
C TRP A 95 30.50 31.38 5.18
N PRO A 96 31.06 30.26 5.68
CA PRO A 96 31.56 30.17 7.03
C PRO A 96 32.84 31.02 7.20
N GLU A 97 32.99 31.71 8.34
CA GLU A 97 34.19 32.51 8.67
C GLU A 97 35.47 31.69 8.72
N ARG A 98 35.36 30.41 9.09
CA ARG A 98 36.48 29.45 9.08
C ARG A 98 36.02 28.16 8.43
N ILE A 99 36.74 27.73 7.40
CA ILE A 99 36.54 26.45 6.75
C ILE A 99 37.48 25.45 7.44
N GLN A 100 36.89 24.51 8.19
CA GLN A 100 37.61 23.41 8.85
C GLN A 100 37.18 22.10 8.20
N LEU A 101 38.09 21.12 8.26
CA LEU A 101 37.74 19.75 7.86
C LEU A 101 36.60 19.27 8.78
N PRO A 102 35.40 18.92 8.23
CA PRO A 102 34.34 18.39 9.06
C PRO A 102 34.70 17.02 9.62
N ASP A 103 34.17 16.72 10.82
CA ASP A 103 34.30 15.39 11.43
C ASP A 103 33.74 14.31 10.50
N GLY A 104 34.35 13.11 10.55
CA GLY A 104 34.03 11.99 9.62
C GLY A 104 32.58 11.58 9.50
N THR A 105 31.71 12.08 10.39
CA THR A 105 30.25 11.78 10.41
C THR A 105 29.37 12.89 9.84
N SER A 106 29.92 14.07 9.47
CA SER A 106 29.10 15.18 8.98
C SER A 106 29.03 15.20 7.45
N GLU A 107 27.82 15.17 6.90
CA GLU A 107 27.55 15.28 5.44
C GLU A 107 27.71 16.70 4.88
N SER A 108 27.82 17.72 5.72
CA SER A 108 27.88 19.12 5.31
C SER A 108 29.25 19.76 5.58
N GLY A 109 29.76 20.53 4.61
CA GLY A 109 31.02 21.30 4.76
C GLY A 109 32.23 20.73 4.00
N ARG A 110 32.21 19.47 3.59
CA ARG A 110 33.32 18.83 2.83
C ARG A 110 33.58 19.51 1.49
N GLY A 111 32.51 19.85 0.73
CA GLY A 111 32.65 20.52 -0.56
C GLY A 111 33.30 21.89 -0.48
N LEU A 112 33.01 22.70 0.56
CA LEU A 112 33.64 24.00 0.77
C LEU A 112 35.09 23.86 1.16
N TYR A 113 35.44 22.87 1.98
CA TYR A 113 36.83 22.56 2.33
C TYR A 113 37.62 22.15 1.10
N LEU A 114 37.05 21.32 0.22
CA LEU A 114 37.68 20.87 -1.02
C LEU A 114 37.97 22.07 -1.96
N ILE A 115 36.98 22.91 -2.20
CA ILE A 115 37.14 24.11 -3.01
C ILE A 115 38.27 24.98 -2.47
N ASN A 116 38.32 25.19 -1.16
CA ASN A 116 39.36 26.04 -0.52
C ASN A 116 40.74 25.39 -0.50
N SER A 117 40.83 24.05 -0.57
CA SER A 117 42.09 23.31 -0.64
C SER A 117 42.68 23.25 -2.04
N LEU A 118 41.82 23.26 -3.07
CA LEU A 118 42.23 23.13 -4.47
C LEU A 118 42.56 24.48 -5.13
N MET A 119 41.97 25.58 -4.64
CA MET A 119 42.09 26.92 -5.21
C MET A 119 42.85 27.84 -4.24
N ASP A 120 43.76 28.69 -4.77
CA ASP A 120 44.59 29.58 -3.95
C ASP A 120 43.80 30.73 -3.32
N ARG A 121 42.68 31.14 -3.97
CA ARG A 121 41.78 32.16 -3.45
C ARG A 121 40.35 31.84 -3.82
N VAL A 122 39.45 31.93 -2.83
CA VAL A 122 38.03 31.72 -2.99
C VAL A 122 37.27 32.90 -2.39
N SER A 123 36.32 33.46 -3.13
CA SER A 123 35.50 34.58 -2.69
C SER A 123 34.03 34.29 -3.06
N TYR A 124 33.14 34.36 -2.07
CA TYR A 124 31.72 34.17 -2.26
C TYR A 124 30.94 35.42 -1.91
N PHE A 125 30.05 35.81 -2.80
CA PHE A 125 29.20 37.00 -2.65
C PHE A 125 27.74 36.59 -2.81
N ARG A 126 26.96 36.79 -1.77
CA ARG A 126 25.51 36.59 -1.80
C ARG A 126 24.81 37.93 -2.11
N GLY A 127 24.14 37.98 -3.28
CA GLY A 127 23.42 39.16 -3.73
C GLY A 127 21.90 39.04 -3.61
N LYS A 128 21.16 40.12 -3.85
CA LYS A 128 19.71 40.10 -3.97
C LYS A 128 19.32 39.48 -5.34
N GLY A 129 19.14 38.14 -5.36
CA GLY A 129 18.70 37.41 -6.56
C GLY A 129 19.79 36.72 -7.38
N GLN A 130 21.06 36.98 -7.09
CA GLN A 130 22.20 36.28 -7.72
C GLN A 130 23.34 36.08 -6.73
N ASN A 131 23.96 34.92 -6.74
CA ASN A 131 25.17 34.60 -5.97
C ASN A 131 26.35 34.47 -6.91
N PHE A 132 27.53 34.81 -6.41
CA PHE A 132 28.79 34.77 -7.16
C PHE A 132 29.84 34.04 -6.33
N LEU A 133 30.43 33.01 -6.92
CA LEU A 133 31.62 32.34 -6.38
C LEU A 133 32.76 32.58 -7.37
N VAL A 134 33.85 33.16 -6.89
CA VAL A 134 35.07 33.40 -7.66
C VAL A 134 36.21 32.62 -7.03
N MET A 135 36.85 31.77 -7.83
CA MET A 135 37.92 30.89 -7.43
C MET A 135 39.13 31.14 -8.32
N THR A 136 40.31 31.30 -7.76
CA THR A 136 41.53 31.63 -8.49
C THR A 136 42.64 30.63 -8.16
N LYS A 137 43.33 30.12 -9.18
CA LYS A 137 44.53 29.31 -9.07
C LYS A 137 45.70 29.95 -9.83
N ASN A 138 46.83 30.14 -9.17
CA ASN A 138 48.03 30.73 -9.76
C ASN A 138 48.74 29.73 -10.68
N ARG A 139 49.12 30.16 -11.89
CA ARG A 139 49.75 29.29 -12.91
C ARG A 139 51.27 29.21 -12.80
N ASN A 140 51.91 30.19 -12.15
CA ASN A 140 53.37 30.25 -12.02
C ASN A 140 53.77 29.96 -10.57
N GLY A 141 54.32 28.77 -10.35
CA GLY A 141 54.94 28.38 -9.11
C GLY A 141 56.27 29.08 -8.85
N ARG A 142 56.29 30.42 -8.69
CA ARG A 142 57.44 31.15 -8.16
C ARG A 142 56.96 32.37 -7.38
N GLN A 143 57.25 32.27 -6.10
CA GLN A 143 57.22 33.24 -5.00
C GLN A 143 56.05 33.04 -4.00
N HIS A 144 56.22 32.04 -3.16
CA HIS A 144 55.92 32.22 -1.76
C HIS A 144 57.21 31.89 -0.96
N GLU A 145 57.75 32.93 -0.33
CA GLU A 145 58.86 32.83 0.59
C GLU A 145 58.48 31.93 1.77
N THR A 146 59.30 30.90 1.96
CA THR A 146 59.72 30.33 3.25
C THR A 146 58.67 30.20 4.36
N MET A 147 57.72 29.33 4.20
CA MET A 147 57.32 28.43 5.29
C MET A 147 57.98 27.09 5.04
N GLY A 148 58.63 26.52 6.07
CA GLY A 148 59.57 25.42 5.90
C GLY A 148 59.01 24.26 5.11
N ASN A 149 59.82 23.65 4.22
CA ASN A 149 59.56 22.51 3.36
C ASN A 149 58.77 21.36 4.02
N ALA A 150 58.93 21.16 5.31
CA ALA A 150 58.27 20.10 6.08
C ALA A 150 56.75 20.34 6.26
N GLU A 151 56.30 21.59 6.34
CA GLU A 151 54.87 21.90 6.53
C GLU A 151 54.10 21.92 5.20
N ALA A 152 54.75 22.31 4.10
CA ALA A 152 54.23 22.21 2.75
C ALA A 152 54.12 20.76 2.28
N GLU A 153 55.13 19.92 2.55
CA GLU A 153 55.11 18.47 2.28
C GLU A 153 54.06 17.75 3.14
N ARG A 154 53.87 18.15 4.38
CA ARG A 154 52.80 17.58 5.23
C ARG A 154 51.40 17.91 4.72
N ARG A 155 51.14 19.16 4.32
CA ARG A 155 49.87 19.57 3.72
C ARG A 155 49.63 18.90 2.38
N LEU A 156 50.64 18.69 1.56
CA LEU A 156 50.54 17.96 0.30
C LEU A 156 50.18 16.49 0.57
N SER A 157 50.85 15.83 1.49
CA SER A 157 50.57 14.44 1.86
C SER A 157 49.20 14.26 2.51
N GLU A 158 48.76 15.22 3.34
CA GLU A 158 47.40 15.23 3.90
C GLU A 158 46.35 15.42 2.79
N SER A 159 46.59 16.29 1.81
CA SER A 159 45.72 16.54 0.68
C SER A 159 45.62 15.33 -0.28
N GLU A 160 46.76 14.68 -0.57
CA GLU A 160 46.81 13.44 -1.36
C GLU A 160 46.05 12.30 -0.70
N THR A 161 46.13 12.20 0.63
CA THR A 161 45.39 11.19 1.38
C THR A 161 43.88 11.43 1.28
N ILE A 162 43.42 12.69 1.46
CA ILE A 162 42.01 13.08 1.33
C ILE A 162 41.47 12.82 -0.08
N ILE A 163 42.26 13.18 -1.10
CA ILE A 163 41.85 12.96 -2.50
C ILE A 163 41.75 11.47 -2.80
N ARG A 164 42.65 10.66 -2.28
CA ARG A 164 42.59 9.20 -2.44
C ARG A 164 41.35 8.62 -1.75
N ASP A 165 41.08 9.02 -0.50
CA ASP A 165 39.91 8.54 0.26
C ASP A 165 38.60 8.94 -0.41
N MET A 166 38.52 10.16 -0.94
CA MET A 166 37.35 10.61 -1.72
C MET A 166 37.18 9.87 -3.05
N ALA A 167 38.29 9.57 -3.72
CA ALA A 167 38.25 8.79 -4.97
C ALA A 167 37.76 7.35 -4.73
N GLU A 168 38.18 6.75 -3.62
CA GLU A 168 37.68 5.44 -3.20
C GLU A 168 36.19 5.50 -2.87
N GLU A 169 35.74 6.50 -2.10
CA GLU A 169 34.31 6.70 -1.77
C GLU A 169 33.45 6.86 -3.04
N LEU A 170 33.93 7.65 -4.00
CA LEU A 170 33.24 7.86 -5.28
C LEU A 170 33.17 6.57 -6.11
N SER A 171 34.23 5.78 -6.11
CA SER A 171 34.27 4.48 -6.78
C SER A 171 33.26 3.51 -6.17
N PHE A 172 33.20 3.41 -4.85
CA PHE A 172 32.22 2.59 -4.15
C PHE A 172 30.78 3.01 -4.44
N CYS A 173 30.50 4.32 -4.43
CA CYS A 173 29.18 4.84 -4.78
C CYS A 173 28.79 4.50 -6.22
N TYR A 174 29.73 4.62 -7.16
CA TYR A 174 29.47 4.32 -8.57
C TYR A 174 29.24 2.82 -8.80
N GLU A 175 30.04 1.96 -8.20
CA GLU A 175 29.86 0.50 -8.27
C GLU A 175 28.53 0.06 -7.67
N SER A 176 28.17 0.64 -6.50
CA SER A 176 26.89 0.39 -5.84
C SER A 176 25.69 0.76 -6.69
N LEU A 177 25.69 1.97 -7.25
CA LEU A 177 24.63 2.43 -8.15
C LEU A 177 24.55 1.54 -9.41
N SER A 178 25.69 1.18 -9.97
CA SER A 178 25.73 0.31 -11.17
C SER A 178 25.18 -1.08 -10.87
N ALA A 179 25.46 -1.67 -9.71
CA ALA A 179 24.92 -2.95 -9.29
C ALA A 179 23.40 -2.88 -9.09
N ILE A 180 22.91 -1.84 -8.39
CA ILE A 180 21.48 -1.61 -8.17
C ILE A 180 20.74 -1.44 -9.51
N PHE A 181 21.29 -0.66 -10.45
CA PHE A 181 20.69 -0.49 -11.78
C PHE A 181 20.65 -1.78 -12.59
N ARG A 182 21.71 -2.60 -12.55
CA ARG A 182 21.71 -3.92 -13.23
C ARG A 182 20.63 -4.83 -12.66
N CYS A 183 20.58 -4.95 -11.33
CA CYS A 183 19.59 -5.77 -10.64
C CYS A 183 18.16 -5.26 -10.87
N SER A 184 17.94 -3.94 -10.90
CA SER A 184 16.64 -3.33 -11.16
C SER A 184 16.10 -3.67 -12.57
N ALA A 185 16.97 -3.72 -13.57
CA ALA A 185 16.59 -4.10 -14.94
C ALA A 185 16.20 -5.59 -15.07
N GLU A 186 16.64 -6.44 -14.17
CA GLU A 186 16.33 -7.87 -14.12
C GLU A 186 15.06 -8.21 -13.33
N LEU A 187 14.63 -7.33 -12.42
CA LEU A 187 13.41 -7.51 -11.62
C LEU A 187 12.15 -7.79 -12.45
N GLY A 188 12.05 -7.21 -13.64
CA GLY A 188 10.95 -7.47 -14.58
C GLY A 188 10.96 -8.87 -15.22
N LYS A 189 12.06 -9.63 -15.07
CA LYS A 189 12.28 -10.93 -15.71
C LYS A 189 12.25 -12.11 -14.74
N THR A 190 12.44 -11.87 -13.43
CA THR A 190 12.57 -12.92 -12.42
C THR A 190 11.36 -12.86 -11.48
N ASN A 191 10.53 -13.92 -11.49
CA ASN A 191 9.41 -14.07 -10.55
C ASN A 191 9.85 -14.55 -9.15
N ASN A 192 11.15 -14.67 -8.88
CA ASN A 192 11.68 -15.21 -7.63
C ASN A 192 12.44 -14.14 -6.86
N LEU A 193 11.76 -13.55 -5.86
CA LEU A 193 12.32 -12.52 -5.00
C LEU A 193 13.54 -12.99 -4.19
N GLU A 194 13.60 -14.27 -3.80
CA GLU A 194 14.74 -14.84 -3.09
C GLU A 194 15.99 -14.90 -3.99
N GLU A 195 15.84 -15.33 -5.23
CA GLU A 195 16.95 -15.35 -6.20
C GLU A 195 17.46 -13.93 -6.50
N PHE A 196 16.53 -12.98 -6.64
CA PHE A 196 16.87 -11.57 -6.79
C PHE A 196 17.68 -11.04 -5.59
N ALA A 197 17.19 -11.26 -4.36
CA ALA A 197 17.88 -10.84 -3.14
C ALA A 197 19.28 -11.45 -3.05
N ARG A 198 19.41 -12.74 -3.38
CA ARG A 198 20.71 -13.44 -3.36
C ARG A 198 21.70 -12.84 -4.34
N ARG A 199 21.28 -12.52 -5.57
CA ARG A 199 22.17 -11.88 -6.56
C ARG A 199 22.58 -10.49 -6.12
N LEU A 200 21.63 -9.67 -5.69
CA LEU A 200 21.90 -8.32 -5.20
C LEU A 200 22.89 -8.33 -4.01
N LEU A 201 22.69 -9.23 -3.06
CA LEU A 201 23.55 -9.36 -1.90
C LEU A 201 24.90 -10.01 -2.22
N SER A 202 25.00 -10.81 -3.27
CA SER A 202 26.28 -11.29 -3.79
C SER A 202 27.10 -10.16 -4.40
N ASP A 203 26.48 -9.25 -5.13
CA ASP A 203 27.15 -8.03 -5.63
C ASP A 203 27.62 -7.16 -4.45
N LEU A 204 26.77 -6.99 -3.41
CA LEU A 204 27.14 -6.27 -2.18
C LEU A 204 28.39 -6.87 -1.51
N VAL A 205 28.43 -8.20 -1.37
CA VAL A 205 29.58 -8.94 -0.80
C VAL A 205 30.87 -8.64 -1.58
N GLN A 206 30.81 -8.63 -2.91
CA GLN A 206 31.97 -8.30 -3.75
C GLN A 206 32.42 -6.85 -3.57
N ILE A 207 31.49 -5.89 -3.61
CA ILE A 207 31.76 -4.46 -3.48
C ILE A 207 32.37 -4.15 -2.10
N THR A 208 31.84 -4.74 -1.03
CA THR A 208 32.31 -4.49 0.34
C THR A 208 33.49 -5.34 0.76
N SER A 209 33.98 -6.23 -0.12
CA SER A 209 35.00 -7.22 0.21
C SER A 209 34.62 -8.10 1.42
N ALA A 210 33.32 -8.33 1.59
CA ALA A 210 32.80 -9.31 2.54
C ALA A 210 32.98 -10.74 1.99
N GLU A 211 32.87 -11.75 2.85
CA GLU A 211 32.95 -13.15 2.45
C GLU A 211 31.61 -13.84 2.46
N TRP A 212 30.71 -13.40 3.34
CA TRP A 212 29.40 -13.99 3.47
C TRP A 212 28.36 -12.98 3.96
N PHE A 213 27.09 -13.33 3.70
CA PHE A 213 25.94 -12.62 4.19
C PHE A 213 24.84 -13.58 4.68
N VAL A 214 24.01 -13.08 5.58
CA VAL A 214 22.73 -13.65 5.97
C VAL A 214 21.68 -12.55 5.92
N PHE A 215 20.60 -12.81 5.22
CA PHE A 215 19.44 -11.93 5.16
C PHE A 215 18.22 -12.63 5.73
N ARG A 216 17.61 -12.01 6.73
CA ARG A 216 16.36 -12.47 7.33
C ARG A 216 15.25 -11.48 7.07
N THR A 217 14.02 -11.99 6.94
CA THR A 217 12.82 -11.16 6.80
C THR A 217 11.88 -11.36 7.98
N SER A 218 11.15 -10.30 8.34
CA SER A 218 10.03 -10.33 9.26
C SER A 218 8.73 -10.12 8.50
N ARG A 219 7.63 -10.78 8.92
CA ARG A 219 6.29 -10.48 8.42
C ARG A 219 5.68 -9.35 9.25
N LYS A 220 4.80 -8.57 8.63
CA LYS A 220 4.14 -7.44 9.30
C LYS A 220 3.41 -7.92 10.56
N GLY A 221 3.78 -7.36 11.72
CA GLY A 221 3.19 -7.69 13.02
C GLY A 221 3.78 -8.92 13.70
N GLU A 222 4.77 -9.58 13.12
CA GLU A 222 5.47 -10.70 13.74
C GLU A 222 6.79 -10.25 14.36
N SER A 223 7.04 -10.66 15.61
CA SER A 223 8.33 -10.47 16.29
C SER A 223 9.31 -11.60 15.97
N ARG A 224 9.32 -12.08 14.72
CA ARG A 224 10.11 -13.23 14.29
C ARG A 224 10.84 -12.92 13.00
N LEU A 225 12.15 -13.23 12.98
CA LEU A 225 13.03 -13.14 11.82
C LEU A 225 13.25 -14.54 11.22
N GLU A 226 12.81 -14.74 10.00
CA GLU A 226 13.01 -16.00 9.26
C GLU A 226 14.11 -15.81 8.21
N MET A 227 14.93 -16.86 8.02
CA MET A 227 15.97 -16.84 7.01
C MET A 227 15.35 -16.71 5.61
N PHE A 228 15.79 -15.74 4.83
CA PHE A 228 15.30 -15.49 3.49
C PHE A 228 16.36 -15.81 2.43
N ALA A 229 17.60 -15.35 2.63
CA ALA A 229 18.71 -15.59 1.73
C ALA A 229 20.05 -15.62 2.49
N SER A 230 21.01 -16.37 1.97
CA SER A 230 22.39 -16.41 2.48
C SER A 230 23.37 -16.68 1.34
N SER A 231 24.64 -16.38 1.57
CA SER A 231 25.72 -16.71 0.64
C SER A 231 25.94 -18.21 0.47
N ASP A 232 25.61 -19.00 1.49
CA ASP A 232 25.73 -20.47 1.48
C ASP A 232 24.36 -21.11 1.74
N GLN A 233 23.82 -21.75 0.70
CA GLN A 233 22.49 -22.39 0.74
C GLN A 233 22.45 -23.65 1.63
N SER A 234 23.59 -24.22 1.97
CA SER A 234 23.68 -25.38 2.86
C SER A 234 23.44 -25.03 4.33
N ILE A 235 23.52 -23.73 4.68
CA ILE A 235 23.37 -23.23 6.03
C ILE A 235 21.88 -23.00 6.34
N LEU A 236 21.31 -23.83 7.20
CA LEU A 236 19.97 -23.65 7.74
C LEU A 236 20.05 -23.01 9.12
N LEU A 237 19.76 -21.73 9.21
CA LEU A 237 19.67 -21.01 10.48
C LEU A 237 18.25 -21.07 11.05
N PRO A 238 18.10 -21.29 12.38
CA PRO A 238 16.78 -21.23 13.02
C PRO A 238 16.19 -19.84 12.91
N ALA A 239 14.86 -19.75 12.92
CA ALA A 239 14.18 -18.46 13.06
C ALA A 239 14.51 -17.84 14.42
N LEU A 240 14.66 -16.51 14.45
CA LEU A 240 14.95 -15.75 15.65
C LEU A 240 13.70 -15.05 16.15
N ASN A 241 13.45 -15.13 17.45
CA ASN A 241 12.38 -14.37 18.08
C ASN A 241 12.98 -13.08 18.66
N ILE A 242 12.51 -11.92 18.20
CA ILE A 242 13.04 -10.61 18.59
C ILE A 242 12.65 -10.27 20.04
N SER A 243 11.53 -10.80 20.54
CA SER A 243 11.05 -10.51 21.91
C SER A 243 11.70 -11.34 23.01
N GLU A 244 12.44 -12.39 22.65
CA GLU A 244 13.10 -13.25 23.63
C GLU A 244 14.51 -12.76 23.94
N THR A 245 14.69 -12.17 25.12
CA THR A 245 15.99 -11.79 25.69
C THR A 245 16.97 -12.97 25.91
N ALA A 246 16.50 -14.20 25.72
CA ALA A 246 17.27 -15.42 25.90
C ALA A 246 18.24 -15.74 24.74
N THR A 247 17.98 -15.25 23.54
CA THR A 247 18.86 -15.48 22.39
C THR A 247 19.71 -14.21 22.19
N ARG A 248 20.94 -14.22 22.68
CA ARG A 248 21.92 -13.15 22.37
C ARG A 248 22.35 -13.28 20.91
N SER A 249 21.54 -12.78 20.00
CA SER A 249 21.83 -12.70 18.58
C SER A 249 22.04 -11.25 18.18
N VAL A 250 23.14 -10.97 17.50
CA VAL A 250 23.43 -9.62 16.96
C VAL A 250 22.33 -9.14 16.00
N GLU A 251 21.67 -10.05 15.27
CA GLU A 251 20.56 -9.72 14.39
C GLU A 251 19.31 -9.28 15.18
N ALA A 252 19.00 -9.96 16.29
CA ALA A 252 17.89 -9.60 17.15
C ALA A 252 18.17 -8.29 17.92
N GLU A 253 19.41 -8.10 18.35
CA GLU A 253 19.87 -6.87 19.01
C GLU A 253 19.76 -5.67 18.07
N ALA A 254 20.25 -5.80 16.84
CA ALA A 254 20.13 -4.76 15.82
C ALA A 254 18.66 -4.41 15.55
N ALA A 255 17.79 -5.43 15.42
CA ALA A 255 16.36 -5.21 15.23
C ALA A 255 15.70 -4.49 16.41
N LEU A 256 16.09 -4.77 17.66
CA LEU A 256 15.53 -4.10 18.85
C LEU A 256 16.05 -2.68 19.02
N ALA A 257 17.36 -2.49 18.83
CA ALA A 257 18.02 -1.20 19.00
C ALA A 257 17.68 -0.23 17.85
N ARG A 258 17.29 -0.74 16.68
CA ARG A 258 17.15 -0.01 15.41
C ARG A 258 18.46 0.63 14.94
N GLU A 259 19.58 0.03 15.31
CA GLU A 259 20.91 0.50 15.00
C GLU A 259 21.79 -0.66 14.54
N ASP A 260 22.89 -0.33 13.86
CA ASP A 260 23.87 -1.31 13.45
C ASP A 260 24.54 -1.95 14.66
N VAL A 261 24.61 -3.26 14.69
CA VAL A 261 25.38 -4.02 15.69
C VAL A 261 26.64 -4.56 15.03
N TRP A 262 27.78 -4.07 15.51
CA TRP A 262 29.10 -4.46 15.04
C TRP A 262 29.65 -5.59 15.90
N PHE A 263 30.32 -6.54 15.26
CA PHE A 263 31.03 -7.61 15.94
C PHE A 263 32.42 -7.78 15.35
N ASP A 264 33.42 -7.92 16.23
CA ASP A 264 34.84 -8.04 15.90
C ASP A 264 35.60 -8.81 16.98
N HIS A 265 36.90 -8.82 16.94
CA HIS A 265 37.74 -9.50 17.94
C HIS A 265 37.60 -8.92 19.35
N MET A 266 37.22 -7.64 19.49
CA MET A 266 37.00 -6.99 20.80
C MET A 266 35.57 -7.24 21.30
N ASN A 267 34.63 -7.40 20.38
CA ASN A 267 33.22 -7.72 20.64
C ASN A 267 32.77 -8.93 19.78
N PRO A 268 33.24 -10.14 20.11
CA PRO A 268 33.02 -11.33 19.30
C PRO A 268 31.57 -11.80 19.36
N LEU A 269 31.15 -12.51 18.33
CA LEU A 269 29.85 -13.21 18.32
C LEU A 269 29.73 -14.13 19.55
N SER A 270 28.60 -14.04 20.24
CA SER A 270 28.34 -14.94 21.38
C SER A 270 28.34 -16.41 20.91
N PRO A 271 28.89 -17.35 21.70
CA PRO A 271 28.80 -18.79 21.40
C PRO A 271 27.35 -19.30 21.29
N SER A 272 26.38 -18.57 21.87
CA SER A 272 24.95 -18.86 21.75
C SER A 272 24.32 -18.28 20.50
N ASP A 273 24.98 -17.34 19.82
CA ASP A 273 24.51 -16.75 18.58
C ASP A 273 24.51 -17.81 17.46
N PRO A 274 23.42 -17.99 16.72
CA PRO A 274 23.38 -18.90 15.58
C PRO A 274 24.47 -18.64 14.54
N LEU A 275 24.88 -17.37 14.33
CA LEU A 275 25.96 -16.98 13.41
C LEU A 275 27.33 -17.40 13.94
N GLY A 276 27.56 -17.26 15.25
CA GLY A 276 28.80 -17.65 15.90
C GLY A 276 29.09 -19.16 15.86
N LYS A 277 28.03 -19.98 15.70
CA LYS A 277 28.21 -21.45 15.51
C LYS A 277 28.73 -21.79 14.12
N ILE A 278 28.53 -20.93 13.14
CA ILE A 278 28.91 -21.17 11.75
C ILE A 278 30.32 -20.65 11.50
N ARG A 279 30.60 -19.42 11.92
CA ARG A 279 31.89 -18.74 11.70
C ARG A 279 32.24 -17.86 12.90
N PRO A 280 32.81 -18.44 13.98
CA PRO A 280 33.01 -17.75 15.25
C PRO A 280 34.01 -16.59 15.16
N ASP A 281 35.00 -16.68 14.27
CA ASP A 281 36.08 -15.70 14.14
C ASP A 281 35.81 -14.61 13.08
N SER A 282 34.52 -14.37 12.76
CA SER A 282 34.15 -13.37 11.78
C SER A 282 34.05 -11.97 12.37
N VAL A 283 34.39 -11.00 11.55
CA VAL A 283 34.21 -9.56 11.80
C VAL A 283 33.13 -9.04 10.86
N GLY A 284 32.16 -8.32 11.38
CA GLY A 284 31.02 -7.90 10.55
C GLY A 284 30.09 -6.91 11.22
N LEU A 285 28.97 -6.70 10.55
CA LEU A 285 27.87 -5.90 11.05
C LEU A 285 26.52 -6.55 10.75
N ALA A 286 25.58 -6.41 11.67
CA ALA A 286 24.18 -6.71 11.50
C ALA A 286 23.40 -5.39 11.39
N HIS A 287 22.78 -5.16 10.24
CA HIS A 287 22.01 -3.96 9.94
C HIS A 287 20.50 -4.28 9.96
N PRO A 288 19.69 -3.55 10.75
CA PRO A 288 18.25 -3.72 10.79
C PRO A 288 17.60 -2.93 9.66
N ILE A 289 16.70 -3.55 8.93
CA ILE A 289 16.03 -2.96 7.77
C ILE A 289 14.61 -2.57 8.15
N TYR A 290 14.33 -1.27 8.17
CA TYR A 290 13.03 -0.72 8.50
C TYR A 290 12.40 0.02 7.33
N MET A 291 11.06 -0.03 7.22
CA MET A 291 10.30 0.87 6.37
C MET A 291 9.29 1.63 7.25
N GLY A 292 9.60 2.88 7.57
CA GLY A 292 8.93 3.62 8.63
C GLY A 292 9.09 2.92 9.97
N GLU A 293 7.98 2.59 10.62
CA GLU A 293 7.98 1.89 11.91
C GLU A 293 7.99 0.35 11.77
N THR A 294 7.92 -0.18 10.55
CA THR A 294 7.81 -1.63 10.32
C THR A 294 9.17 -2.24 10.04
N LEU A 295 9.56 -3.24 10.83
CA LEU A 295 10.74 -4.06 10.57
C LEU A 295 10.49 -4.95 9.34
N VAL A 296 11.32 -4.81 8.32
CA VAL A 296 11.30 -5.64 7.11
C VAL A 296 12.19 -6.86 7.28
N GLY A 297 13.33 -6.69 7.95
CA GLY A 297 14.28 -7.77 8.19
C GLY A 297 15.59 -7.28 8.78
N THR A 298 16.61 -8.14 8.74
CA THR A 298 17.99 -7.84 9.12
C THR A 298 18.96 -8.37 8.06
N LEU A 299 19.98 -7.58 7.73
CA LEU A 299 21.07 -7.99 6.86
C LEU A 299 22.37 -8.05 7.67
N THR A 300 22.98 -9.22 7.71
CA THR A 300 24.31 -9.40 8.30
C THR A 300 25.31 -9.67 7.19
N ILE A 301 26.39 -8.92 7.16
CA ILE A 301 27.56 -9.17 6.32
C ILE A 301 28.80 -9.35 7.17
N ALA A 302 29.71 -10.22 6.75
CA ALA A 302 30.92 -10.46 7.50
C ALA A 302 32.06 -10.99 6.63
N LYS A 303 33.27 -10.94 7.20
CA LYS A 303 34.52 -11.47 6.62
C LYS A 303 35.41 -12.03 7.71
N SER A 304 36.40 -12.80 7.31
CA SER A 304 37.47 -13.26 8.18
C SER A 304 38.59 -12.22 8.28
N GLY A 305 39.33 -12.21 9.39
CA GLY A 305 40.51 -11.35 9.55
C GLY A 305 40.31 -10.18 10.53
N PRO A 306 41.38 -9.40 10.81
CA PRO A 306 41.38 -8.40 11.89
C PRO A 306 40.73 -7.07 11.50
N ALA A 307 40.55 -6.79 10.22
CA ALA A 307 40.07 -5.50 9.74
C ALA A 307 38.52 -5.44 9.72
N SER A 308 37.95 -4.50 10.46
CA SER A 308 36.51 -4.21 10.42
C SER A 308 36.11 -3.54 9.07
N PHE A 309 34.82 -3.38 8.86
CA PHE A 309 34.29 -2.60 7.72
C PHE A 309 34.48 -1.11 7.96
N SER A 310 34.76 -0.35 6.91
CA SER A 310 34.83 1.11 6.98
C SER A 310 33.43 1.73 6.99
N ALA A 311 33.33 3.00 7.38
CA ALA A 311 32.09 3.75 7.32
C ALA A 311 31.52 3.80 5.89
N VAL A 312 32.39 3.87 4.87
CA VAL A 312 31.99 3.84 3.45
C VAL A 312 31.33 2.50 3.08
N GLN A 313 31.93 1.39 3.52
CA GLN A 313 31.36 0.06 3.29
C GLN A 313 30.02 -0.11 4.02
N ALA A 314 29.86 0.41 5.23
CA ALA A 314 28.59 0.40 5.95
C ALA A 314 27.50 1.21 5.20
N ASN A 315 27.82 2.39 4.67
CA ASN A 315 26.89 3.19 3.87
C ASN A 315 26.40 2.44 2.61
N VAL A 316 27.28 1.65 1.99
CA VAL A 316 26.89 0.78 0.86
C VAL A 316 25.93 -0.30 1.33
N VAL A 317 26.16 -0.92 2.49
CA VAL A 317 25.22 -1.90 3.08
C VAL A 317 23.85 -1.27 3.32
N HIS A 318 23.80 -0.07 3.87
CA HIS A 318 22.55 0.67 4.08
C HIS A 318 21.80 0.88 2.76
N THR A 319 22.51 1.38 1.73
CA THR A 319 21.92 1.65 0.41
C THR A 319 21.31 0.39 -0.23
N PHE A 320 22.03 -0.73 -0.16
CA PHE A 320 21.53 -2.02 -0.68
C PHE A 320 20.36 -2.55 0.16
N SER A 321 20.42 -2.37 1.47
CA SER A 321 19.35 -2.76 2.40
C SER A 321 18.07 -1.98 2.15
N ASP A 322 18.15 -0.66 1.96
CA ASP A 322 17.02 0.19 1.64
C ASP A 322 16.38 -0.20 0.30
N PHE A 323 17.22 -0.43 -0.71
CA PHE A 323 16.73 -0.89 -2.01
C PHE A 323 16.04 -2.25 -1.90
N LEU A 324 16.63 -3.21 -1.17
CA LEU A 324 16.06 -4.53 -0.95
C LEU A 324 14.73 -4.46 -0.18
N ALA A 325 14.65 -3.58 0.84
CA ALA A 325 13.43 -3.34 1.60
C ALA A 325 12.27 -2.90 0.70
N ILE A 326 12.52 -1.93 -0.18
CA ILE A 326 11.54 -1.43 -1.14
C ILE A 326 11.04 -2.57 -2.03
N GLN A 327 11.94 -3.42 -2.54
CA GLN A 327 11.56 -4.51 -3.43
C GLN A 327 10.73 -5.58 -2.71
N ILE A 328 11.09 -5.94 -1.49
CA ILE A 328 10.36 -6.92 -0.67
C ILE A 328 8.95 -6.42 -0.36
N VAL A 329 8.82 -5.16 0.06
CA VAL A 329 7.53 -4.58 0.39
C VAL A 329 6.65 -4.46 -0.86
N ASN A 330 7.20 -4.04 -1.99
CA ASN A 330 6.49 -3.97 -3.27
C ASN A 330 6.01 -5.35 -3.74
N ALA A 331 6.85 -6.38 -3.64
CA ALA A 331 6.48 -7.73 -4.01
C ALA A 331 5.33 -8.26 -3.12
N ARG A 332 5.44 -8.09 -1.79
CA ARG A 332 4.39 -8.48 -0.83
C ARG A 332 3.06 -7.76 -1.13
N PHE A 333 3.13 -6.45 -1.40
CA PHE A 333 1.95 -5.66 -1.74
C PHE A 333 1.31 -6.12 -3.05
N THR A 334 2.13 -6.46 -4.05
CA THR A 334 1.64 -6.98 -5.33
C THR A 334 0.95 -8.33 -5.16
N ASP A 335 1.53 -9.25 -4.37
CA ASP A 335 0.94 -10.56 -4.08
C ASP A 335 -0.39 -10.42 -3.33
N GLU A 336 -0.47 -9.50 -2.37
CA GLU A 336 -1.71 -9.20 -1.64
C GLU A 336 -2.79 -8.63 -2.57
N LEU A 337 -2.43 -7.71 -3.48
CA LEU A 337 -3.35 -7.18 -4.48
C LEU A 337 -3.87 -8.26 -5.43
N VAL A 338 -3.01 -9.15 -5.90
CA VAL A 338 -3.40 -10.28 -6.76
C VAL A 338 -4.35 -11.20 -6.02
N ARG A 339 -4.03 -11.56 -4.77
CA ARG A 339 -4.88 -12.41 -3.93
C ARG A 339 -6.25 -11.79 -3.68
N ASN A 340 -6.29 -10.51 -3.33
CA ASN A 340 -7.54 -9.79 -3.10
C ASN A 340 -8.40 -9.69 -4.38
N ARG A 341 -7.77 -9.50 -5.56
CA ARG A 341 -8.46 -9.52 -6.85
C ARG A 341 -9.08 -10.88 -7.17
N LEU A 342 -8.36 -11.96 -6.89
CA LEU A 342 -8.89 -13.32 -7.11
C LEU A 342 -10.11 -13.59 -6.22
N VAL A 343 -10.02 -13.27 -4.92
CA VAL A 343 -11.14 -13.40 -3.98
C VAL A 343 -12.33 -12.54 -4.41
N SER A 344 -12.09 -11.29 -4.79
CA SER A 344 -13.16 -10.40 -5.29
C SER A 344 -13.86 -10.96 -6.53
N ARG A 345 -13.09 -11.54 -7.45
CA ARG A 345 -13.64 -12.17 -8.67
C ARG A 345 -14.49 -13.41 -8.35
N GLU A 346 -14.05 -14.25 -7.42
CA GLU A 346 -14.83 -15.41 -6.98
C GLU A 346 -16.16 -14.99 -6.35
N LEU A 347 -16.14 -13.93 -5.54
CA LEU A 347 -17.34 -13.35 -4.94
C LEU A 347 -18.30 -12.73 -5.97
N GLU A 348 -17.78 -12.09 -7.03
CA GLU A 348 -18.61 -11.60 -8.15
C GLU A 348 -19.31 -12.76 -8.89
N ILE A 349 -18.61 -13.87 -9.10
CA ILE A 349 -19.22 -15.08 -9.68
C ILE A 349 -20.32 -15.60 -8.75
N ALA A 350 -20.06 -15.72 -7.44
CA ALA A 350 -21.07 -16.14 -6.47
C ALA A 350 -22.30 -15.23 -6.47
N LYS A 351 -22.12 -13.90 -6.54
CA LYS A 351 -23.19 -12.91 -6.69
C LYS A 351 -24.02 -13.16 -7.95
N THR A 352 -23.36 -13.43 -9.06
CA THR A 352 -24.03 -13.71 -10.33
C THR A 352 -24.87 -14.99 -10.25
N ILE A 353 -24.33 -16.04 -9.61
CA ILE A 353 -25.06 -17.30 -9.37
C ILE A 353 -26.27 -17.03 -8.48
N GLN A 354 -26.10 -16.35 -7.34
CA GLN A 354 -27.18 -16.04 -6.42
C GLN A 354 -28.29 -15.22 -7.10
N ARG A 355 -27.94 -14.16 -7.83
CA ARG A 355 -28.91 -13.38 -8.61
C ARG A 355 -29.66 -14.22 -9.66
N SER A 356 -29.02 -15.25 -10.22
CA SER A 356 -29.66 -16.14 -11.16
C SER A 356 -30.70 -17.06 -10.50
N LEU A 357 -30.65 -17.24 -9.19
CA LEU A 357 -31.63 -17.98 -8.41
C LEU A 357 -32.89 -17.16 -8.12
N LEU A 358 -32.81 -15.83 -8.05
CA LEU A 358 -33.97 -14.98 -7.91
C LEU A 358 -34.90 -15.14 -9.15
N PRO A 359 -36.22 -14.96 -9.00
CA PRO A 359 -37.16 -15.09 -10.12
C PRO A 359 -36.82 -14.09 -11.22
N LYS A 360 -36.39 -14.57 -12.38
CA LYS A 360 -36.16 -13.72 -13.58
C LYS A 360 -37.44 -13.13 -14.10
N THR A 361 -38.53 -13.86 -13.95
CA THR A 361 -39.90 -13.45 -14.30
C THR A 361 -40.82 -13.89 -13.17
N ILE A 362 -41.50 -12.92 -12.57
CA ILE A 362 -42.50 -13.22 -11.54
C ILE A 362 -43.72 -13.79 -12.21
N PRO A 363 -44.22 -14.97 -11.77
CA PRO A 363 -45.45 -15.58 -12.34
C PRO A 363 -46.65 -14.65 -12.23
N ARG A 364 -47.50 -14.63 -13.25
CA ARG A 364 -48.71 -13.83 -13.25
C ARG A 364 -49.86 -14.59 -12.57
N LEU A 365 -50.55 -13.89 -11.70
CA LEU A 365 -51.85 -14.30 -11.15
C LEU A 365 -52.89 -13.34 -11.72
N SER A 366 -54.00 -13.89 -12.27
CA SER A 366 -55.03 -13.07 -12.92
C SER A 366 -55.60 -12.04 -11.94
N GLY A 367 -55.57 -10.76 -12.33
CA GLY A 367 -56.06 -9.66 -11.50
C GLY A 367 -55.08 -9.12 -10.47
N TYR A 368 -53.86 -9.69 -10.38
CA TYR A 368 -52.84 -9.26 -9.40
C TYR A 368 -51.51 -8.92 -10.08
N GLY A 369 -50.93 -7.78 -9.67
CA GLY A 369 -49.58 -7.38 -9.98
C GLY A 369 -48.64 -7.81 -8.87
N LEU A 370 -47.41 -8.24 -9.22
CA LEU A 370 -46.38 -8.61 -8.26
C LEU A 370 -45.06 -7.97 -8.66
N ALA A 371 -44.29 -7.47 -7.66
CA ALA A 371 -42.96 -6.95 -7.86
C ALA A 371 -42.08 -7.28 -6.64
N GLY A 372 -40.83 -7.64 -6.87
CA GLY A 372 -39.89 -7.95 -5.82
C GLY A 372 -38.61 -7.16 -5.97
N PHE A 373 -37.96 -6.86 -4.85
CA PHE A 373 -36.71 -6.18 -4.74
C PHE A 373 -35.79 -6.99 -3.81
N CYS A 374 -34.53 -7.11 -4.16
CA CYS A 374 -33.52 -7.75 -3.34
C CYS A 374 -32.16 -7.13 -3.66
N GLU A 375 -31.57 -6.46 -2.68
CA GLU A 375 -30.25 -5.86 -2.76
C GLU A 375 -29.42 -6.25 -1.54
N SER A 376 -28.25 -6.81 -1.78
CA SER A 376 -27.37 -7.29 -0.73
C SER A 376 -26.41 -6.19 -0.28
N ALA A 377 -26.19 -6.08 1.03
CA ALA A 377 -25.22 -5.16 1.64
C ALA A 377 -23.78 -5.53 1.30
N HIS A 378 -23.52 -6.81 1.07
CA HIS A 378 -22.22 -7.35 0.65
C HIS A 378 -22.26 -7.91 -0.77
N GLN A 379 -21.12 -8.51 -1.20
CA GLN A 379 -21.06 -9.12 -2.53
C GLN A 379 -22.13 -10.22 -2.73
N VAL A 380 -22.43 -10.98 -1.65
CA VAL A 380 -23.52 -11.96 -1.60
C VAL A 380 -24.26 -11.81 -0.28
N GLY A 381 -25.55 -12.08 -0.25
CA GLY A 381 -26.42 -11.86 0.89
C GLY A 381 -27.10 -13.13 1.40
N GLY A 382 -27.71 -13.04 2.61
CA GLY A 382 -28.55 -14.07 3.20
C GLY A 382 -30.00 -14.01 2.73
N ASP A 383 -30.42 -12.84 2.28
CA ASP A 383 -31.80 -12.57 1.87
C ASP A 383 -32.15 -13.16 0.52
N PHE A 384 -33.39 -13.64 0.39
CA PHE A 384 -34.01 -13.88 -0.91
C PHE A 384 -35.53 -13.81 -0.84
N TYR A 385 -36.16 -13.60 -1.99
CA TYR A 385 -37.56 -13.82 -2.21
C TYR A 385 -37.77 -14.79 -3.36
N ASP A 386 -38.94 -15.49 -3.35
CA ASP A 386 -39.35 -16.32 -4.45
C ASP A 386 -40.88 -16.28 -4.62
N VAL A 387 -41.36 -16.55 -5.83
CA VAL A 387 -42.77 -16.66 -6.15
C VAL A 387 -42.99 -17.94 -6.93
N ILE A 388 -43.74 -18.86 -6.36
CA ILE A 388 -44.02 -20.16 -6.97
C ILE A 388 -45.46 -20.21 -7.42
N LYS A 389 -45.68 -20.42 -8.71
CA LYS A 389 -47.02 -20.65 -9.26
C LYS A 389 -47.46 -22.09 -8.98
N ILE A 390 -48.56 -22.24 -8.24
CA ILE A 390 -49.14 -23.54 -7.92
C ILE A 390 -50.12 -23.94 -9.01
N ASN A 391 -50.99 -23.01 -9.38
CA ASN A 391 -51.93 -23.13 -10.51
C ASN A 391 -52.32 -21.72 -10.99
N ASP A 392 -53.35 -21.59 -11.86
CA ASP A 392 -53.77 -20.31 -12.40
C ASP A 392 -54.51 -19.40 -11.40
N GLU A 393 -54.92 -19.94 -10.25
CA GLU A 393 -55.68 -19.24 -9.20
C GLU A 393 -54.88 -19.13 -7.89
N ALA A 394 -53.62 -19.71 -7.81
CA ALA A 394 -52.88 -19.75 -6.57
C ALA A 394 -51.39 -19.60 -6.76
N LEU A 395 -50.79 -18.84 -5.84
CA LEU A 395 -49.34 -18.62 -5.72
C LEU A 395 -48.85 -18.91 -4.27
N LEU A 396 -47.58 -19.26 -4.14
CA LEU A 396 -46.85 -19.20 -2.89
C LEU A 396 -45.81 -18.08 -2.98
N LEU A 397 -45.93 -17.09 -2.10
CA LEU A 397 -44.95 -16.02 -1.92
C LEU A 397 -44.01 -16.44 -0.81
N ILE A 398 -42.73 -16.20 -0.99
CA ILE A 398 -41.64 -16.59 -0.08
C ILE A 398 -40.72 -15.40 0.12
N ILE A 399 -40.39 -15.12 1.37
CA ILE A 399 -39.29 -14.25 1.73
C ILE A 399 -38.54 -14.89 2.88
N ALA A 400 -37.21 -14.80 2.89
CA ALA A 400 -36.40 -15.38 3.93
C ALA A 400 -35.10 -14.59 4.10
N ASP A 401 -34.60 -14.64 5.32
CA ASP A 401 -33.30 -14.07 5.71
C ASP A 401 -32.51 -15.12 6.51
N VAL A 402 -31.28 -15.36 6.09
CA VAL A 402 -30.35 -16.32 6.69
C VAL A 402 -29.40 -15.57 7.62
N MET A 403 -29.34 -15.97 8.88
CA MET A 403 -28.41 -15.41 9.85
C MET A 403 -26.99 -15.32 9.29
N GLY A 404 -26.35 -14.16 9.49
CA GLY A 404 -24.98 -13.89 9.04
C GLY A 404 -24.89 -13.28 7.66
N LYS A 405 -23.66 -13.12 7.15
CA LYS A 405 -23.39 -12.42 5.89
C LYS A 405 -22.38 -13.19 5.04
N GLY A 406 -22.37 -12.92 3.75
CA GLY A 406 -21.41 -13.49 2.82
C GLY A 406 -21.75 -14.91 2.35
N ILE A 407 -20.73 -15.69 1.98
CA ILE A 407 -20.88 -16.98 1.31
C ILE A 407 -21.72 -17.99 2.10
N PRO A 408 -21.53 -18.22 3.41
CA PRO A 408 -22.32 -19.21 4.14
C PRO A 408 -23.82 -18.89 4.11
N ALA A 409 -24.19 -17.64 4.35
CA ALA A 409 -25.60 -17.22 4.31
C ALA A 409 -26.21 -17.42 2.92
N ALA A 410 -25.49 -17.00 1.86
CA ALA A 410 -25.93 -17.19 0.47
C ALA A 410 -26.10 -18.67 0.09
N MET A 411 -25.26 -19.56 0.59
CA MET A 411 -25.39 -21.01 0.36
C MET A 411 -26.67 -21.56 1.00
N PHE A 412 -26.95 -21.23 2.26
CA PHE A 412 -28.17 -21.69 2.92
C PHE A 412 -29.43 -21.07 2.31
N ALA A 413 -29.39 -19.83 1.84
CA ALA A 413 -30.46 -19.22 1.07
C ALA A 413 -30.78 -20.03 -0.20
N ALA A 414 -29.75 -20.44 -0.95
CA ALA A 414 -29.90 -21.26 -2.14
C ALA A 414 -30.45 -22.66 -1.84
N ILE A 415 -29.99 -23.29 -0.75
CA ILE A 415 -30.46 -24.60 -0.28
C ILE A 415 -31.93 -24.51 0.14
N LEU A 416 -32.28 -23.55 1.00
CA LEU A 416 -33.66 -23.33 1.45
C LEU A 416 -34.61 -23.14 0.26
N ARG A 417 -34.25 -22.26 -0.68
CA ARG A 417 -35.03 -22.04 -1.88
C ARG A 417 -35.24 -23.31 -2.70
N SER A 418 -34.17 -24.10 -2.85
CA SER A 418 -34.23 -25.38 -3.59
C SER A 418 -35.15 -26.40 -2.91
N LEU A 419 -35.10 -26.51 -1.61
CA LEU A 419 -35.93 -27.39 -0.81
C LEU A 419 -37.41 -26.97 -0.87
N LEU A 420 -37.71 -25.66 -0.77
CA LEU A 420 -39.07 -25.16 -0.89
C LEU A 420 -39.68 -25.49 -2.26
N ARG A 421 -38.91 -25.49 -3.32
CA ARG A 421 -39.35 -25.87 -4.67
C ARG A 421 -39.45 -27.39 -4.89
N ALA A 422 -38.75 -28.19 -4.10
CA ALA A 422 -38.68 -29.64 -4.25
C ALA A 422 -39.88 -30.40 -3.61
N VAL A 423 -40.73 -29.69 -2.84
CA VAL A 423 -41.85 -30.31 -2.10
C VAL A 423 -43.22 -29.69 -2.51
N PRO A 424 -43.66 -29.82 -3.77
CA PRO A 424 -44.82 -29.14 -4.31
C PRO A 424 -46.15 -29.53 -3.63
N GLU A 425 -46.25 -30.73 -3.07
CA GLU A 425 -47.43 -31.26 -2.38
C GLU A 425 -47.81 -30.48 -1.11
N TRP A 426 -46.84 -29.72 -0.52
CA TRP A 426 -47.07 -28.95 0.70
C TRP A 426 -47.27 -27.45 0.46
N MET A 427 -47.19 -26.96 -0.77
CA MET A 427 -47.18 -25.52 -1.07
C MET A 427 -48.49 -24.80 -0.70
N ASN A 428 -49.63 -25.49 -0.59
CA ASN A 428 -50.89 -24.93 -0.12
C ASN A 428 -51.07 -24.99 1.42
N GLN A 429 -50.08 -25.49 2.14
CA GLN A 429 -50.04 -25.62 3.60
C GLN A 429 -48.75 -25.03 4.16
N PRO A 430 -48.60 -23.70 4.23
CA PRO A 430 -47.36 -23.03 4.55
C PRO A 430 -46.69 -23.51 5.85
N ALA A 431 -47.48 -23.73 6.93
CA ALA A 431 -46.94 -24.22 8.20
C ALA A 431 -46.35 -25.64 8.11
N ALA A 432 -47.04 -26.53 7.39
CA ALA A 432 -46.56 -27.90 7.16
C ALA A 432 -45.30 -27.90 6.27
N LEU A 433 -45.23 -27.02 5.28
CA LEU A 433 -44.06 -26.82 4.43
C LEU A 433 -42.84 -26.36 5.25
N LEU A 434 -43.00 -25.34 6.12
CA LEU A 434 -41.95 -24.89 7.04
C LEU A 434 -41.47 -26.03 7.96
N ALA A 435 -42.38 -26.78 8.55
CA ALA A 435 -42.04 -27.92 9.43
C ALA A 435 -41.26 -29.01 8.66
N ARG A 436 -41.63 -29.28 7.40
CA ARG A 436 -40.88 -30.24 6.58
C ARG A 436 -39.51 -29.77 6.23
N VAL A 437 -39.36 -28.51 5.82
CA VAL A 437 -38.07 -27.91 5.46
C VAL A 437 -37.17 -27.79 6.67
N ASN A 438 -37.72 -27.40 7.85
CA ASN A 438 -36.95 -27.35 9.09
C ASN A 438 -36.31 -28.70 9.41
N ARG A 439 -37.03 -29.80 9.36
CA ARG A 439 -36.48 -31.13 9.60
C ARG A 439 -35.38 -31.53 8.60
N LEU A 440 -35.47 -31.05 7.35
CA LEU A 440 -34.46 -31.33 6.34
C LEU A 440 -33.18 -30.51 6.51
N LEU A 441 -33.26 -29.33 7.14
CA LEU A 441 -32.12 -28.39 7.29
C LEU A 441 -31.54 -28.33 8.71
N PHE A 442 -32.21 -28.96 9.67
CA PHE A 442 -31.86 -28.79 11.07
C PHE A 442 -30.42 -29.20 11.40
N GLU A 443 -29.99 -30.38 10.92
CA GLU A 443 -28.64 -30.89 11.21
C GLU A 443 -27.56 -29.99 10.59
N GLU A 444 -27.75 -29.52 9.37
CA GLU A 444 -26.80 -28.67 8.67
C GLU A 444 -26.71 -27.28 9.31
N LEU A 445 -27.84 -26.67 9.69
CA LEU A 445 -27.90 -25.35 10.31
C LEU A 445 -27.30 -25.39 11.73
N SER A 446 -27.73 -26.38 12.53
CA SER A 446 -27.25 -26.53 13.91
C SER A 446 -25.75 -26.86 13.99
N GLY A 447 -25.22 -27.59 12.98
CA GLY A 447 -23.80 -27.93 12.89
C GLY A 447 -22.87 -26.71 12.68
N VAL A 448 -23.41 -25.57 12.27
CA VAL A 448 -22.67 -24.32 12.02
C VAL A 448 -23.22 -23.13 12.84
N ASP A 449 -24.07 -23.40 13.83
CA ASP A 449 -24.71 -22.39 14.68
C ASP A 449 -25.46 -21.29 13.90
N MET A 450 -26.14 -21.67 12.83
CA MET A 450 -26.92 -20.77 11.98
C MET A 450 -28.42 -21.07 12.07
N PHE A 451 -29.24 -20.06 11.80
CA PHE A 451 -30.68 -20.18 11.68
C PHE A 451 -31.20 -19.34 10.52
N ILE A 452 -32.44 -19.60 10.09
CA ILE A 452 -33.07 -18.88 8.99
C ILE A 452 -34.42 -18.38 9.45
N THR A 453 -34.72 -17.10 9.24
CA THR A 453 -36.07 -16.57 9.35
C THR A 453 -36.76 -16.65 7.98
N ALA A 454 -38.01 -17.06 7.95
CA ALA A 454 -38.75 -17.18 6.70
C ALA A 454 -40.25 -16.88 6.89
N GLN A 455 -40.85 -16.25 5.87
CA GLN A 455 -42.26 -16.00 5.80
C GLN A 455 -42.80 -16.61 4.50
N LEU A 456 -43.78 -17.48 4.62
CA LEU A 456 -44.53 -18.09 3.51
C LEU A 456 -45.96 -17.58 3.46
N VAL A 457 -46.42 -17.18 2.28
CA VAL A 457 -47.82 -16.72 2.10
C VAL A 457 -48.43 -17.42 0.91
N TYR A 458 -49.36 -18.33 1.17
CA TYR A 458 -50.21 -18.94 0.14
C TYR A 458 -51.33 -17.99 -0.22
N VAL A 459 -51.42 -17.63 -1.48
CA VAL A 459 -52.47 -16.75 -2.04
C VAL A 459 -53.47 -17.61 -2.84
N ASP A 460 -54.74 -17.56 -2.45
CA ASP A 460 -55.84 -18.20 -3.13
C ASP A 460 -56.77 -17.10 -3.70
N SER A 461 -56.59 -16.78 -4.96
CA SER A 461 -57.37 -15.72 -5.64
C SER A 461 -58.83 -16.08 -5.85
N ARG A 462 -59.14 -17.38 -6.02
CA ARG A 462 -60.50 -17.87 -6.21
C ARG A 462 -61.35 -17.67 -4.95
N ASN A 463 -60.80 -18.07 -3.79
CA ASN A 463 -61.50 -17.93 -2.52
C ASN A 463 -61.20 -16.59 -1.82
N ARG A 464 -60.41 -15.71 -2.47
CA ARG A 464 -60.02 -14.39 -1.98
C ARG A 464 -59.49 -14.44 -0.53
N ARG A 465 -58.44 -15.21 -0.30
CA ARG A 465 -57.81 -15.36 0.99
C ARG A 465 -56.32 -15.57 0.86
N ILE A 466 -55.62 -15.19 1.90
CA ILE A 466 -54.20 -15.53 2.07
C ILE A 466 -54.04 -16.37 3.32
N THR A 467 -53.10 -17.33 3.30
CA THR A 467 -52.71 -18.12 4.44
C THR A 467 -51.22 -17.94 4.65
N ALA A 468 -50.81 -17.37 5.78
CA ALA A 468 -49.43 -17.08 6.11
C ALA A 468 -48.95 -18.04 7.18
N ALA A 469 -47.63 -18.40 7.12
CA ALA A 469 -46.90 -19.07 8.16
C ALA A 469 -45.52 -18.45 8.28
N SER A 470 -45.03 -18.28 9.52
CA SER A 470 -43.79 -17.63 9.83
C SER A 470 -42.80 -18.56 10.57
N ALA A 471 -41.56 -18.48 10.21
CA ALA A 471 -40.44 -19.03 10.97
C ALA A 471 -39.65 -17.86 11.60
N GLY A 472 -40.27 -17.13 12.53
CA GLY A 472 -39.63 -16.02 13.24
C GLY A 472 -39.28 -14.80 12.38
N HIS A 473 -39.97 -14.62 11.24
CA HIS A 473 -39.67 -13.55 10.29
C HIS A 473 -40.59 -12.32 10.52
N CYS A 474 -40.24 -11.20 9.88
CA CYS A 474 -41.01 -9.96 9.90
C CYS A 474 -42.47 -10.21 9.48
N PRO A 475 -43.46 -9.48 10.08
CA PRO A 475 -44.87 -9.67 9.79
C PRO A 475 -45.22 -9.25 8.37
N VAL A 476 -46.19 -9.94 7.78
CA VAL A 476 -46.79 -9.53 6.49
C VAL A 476 -47.74 -8.34 6.73
N LEU A 477 -47.62 -7.31 5.93
CA LEU A 477 -48.52 -6.16 5.97
C LEU A 477 -49.59 -6.35 4.90
N LEU A 478 -50.87 -6.31 5.31
CA LEU A 478 -52.04 -6.39 4.43
C LEU A 478 -52.85 -5.09 4.55
N SER A 479 -53.04 -4.41 3.43
CA SER A 479 -53.99 -3.30 3.35
C SER A 479 -55.40 -3.87 3.16
N VAL A 480 -56.33 -3.55 4.07
CA VAL A 480 -57.66 -4.22 4.16
C VAL A 480 -58.80 -3.38 3.62
N ASP A 481 -58.62 -2.10 3.34
CA ASP A 481 -59.66 -1.21 2.81
C ASP A 481 -59.09 -0.01 2.05
N THR A 482 -60.00 0.80 1.47
CA THR A 482 -59.66 2.05 0.77
C THR A 482 -59.20 3.16 1.70
N ASP A 483 -59.45 3.05 3.00
CA ASP A 483 -59.06 4.03 4.02
C ASP A 483 -57.60 3.80 4.51
N GLY A 484 -56.96 2.78 3.95
CA GLY A 484 -55.53 2.48 4.19
C GLY A 484 -55.26 1.83 5.54
N ASN A 485 -56.29 1.16 6.15
CA ASN A 485 -56.01 0.36 7.34
C ASN A 485 -55.09 -0.80 6.99
N VAL A 486 -54.02 -0.94 7.76
CA VAL A 486 -53.02 -1.98 7.58
C VAL A 486 -53.13 -3.00 8.72
N LYS A 487 -53.34 -4.24 8.34
CA LYS A 487 -53.30 -5.39 9.24
C LYS A 487 -51.93 -6.03 9.19
N SER A 488 -51.34 -6.26 10.34
CA SER A 488 -50.09 -7.03 10.51
C SER A 488 -50.44 -8.50 10.73
N ILE A 489 -49.92 -9.40 9.94
CA ILE A 489 -50.14 -10.85 10.00
C ILE A 489 -48.83 -11.47 10.46
N SER A 490 -48.81 -12.03 11.67
CA SER A 490 -47.62 -12.54 12.32
C SER A 490 -47.92 -13.89 13.00
N PRO A 491 -48.06 -14.97 12.22
CA PRO A 491 -48.22 -16.31 12.80
C PRO A 491 -47.03 -16.68 13.67
N GLU A 492 -47.24 -17.44 14.74
CA GLU A 492 -46.19 -17.89 15.64
C GLU A 492 -45.33 -18.97 14.98
N GLY A 493 -44.04 -18.91 15.20
CA GLY A 493 -43.05 -19.89 14.76
C GLY A 493 -41.62 -19.44 15.11
N LEU A 494 -40.77 -20.41 15.50
CA LEU A 494 -39.34 -20.17 15.72
C LEU A 494 -38.58 -20.19 14.38
N PRO A 495 -37.45 -19.50 14.28
CA PRO A 495 -36.57 -19.62 13.10
C PRO A 495 -36.21 -21.09 12.80
N LEU A 496 -36.02 -21.40 11.53
CA LEU A 496 -35.53 -22.72 11.10
C LEU A 496 -34.13 -22.99 11.65
N GLY A 497 -33.88 -24.21 12.11
CA GLY A 497 -32.56 -24.58 12.67
C GLY A 497 -32.44 -24.42 14.17
N ILE A 498 -33.41 -23.81 14.88
CA ILE A 498 -33.37 -23.65 16.34
C ILE A 498 -33.76 -24.94 17.07
N LEU A 499 -34.86 -25.58 16.65
CA LEU A 499 -35.32 -26.85 17.22
C LEU A 499 -35.71 -27.81 16.10
N PRO A 500 -35.44 -29.12 16.23
CA PRO A 500 -35.69 -30.09 15.14
C PRO A 500 -37.18 -30.24 14.81
N ASP A 501 -38.05 -30.24 15.82
CA ASP A 501 -39.48 -30.47 15.70
C ASP A 501 -40.29 -29.24 16.08
N THR A 502 -39.98 -28.09 15.45
CA THR A 502 -40.71 -26.85 15.65
C THR A 502 -42.12 -26.96 15.04
N ALA A 503 -43.14 -26.63 15.83
CA ALA A 503 -44.50 -26.47 15.36
C ALA A 503 -44.67 -25.06 14.78
N PHE A 504 -45.20 -24.99 13.56
CA PHE A 504 -45.57 -23.72 12.90
C PHE A 504 -47.10 -23.63 12.82
N SER A 505 -47.63 -22.41 12.84
CA SER A 505 -49.07 -22.15 12.75
C SER A 505 -49.40 -21.45 11.46
N ASN A 506 -50.62 -21.69 10.94
CA ASN A 506 -51.20 -20.95 9.83
C ASN A 506 -52.11 -19.83 10.37
N GLN A 507 -51.98 -18.63 9.82
CA GLN A 507 -52.92 -17.55 10.00
C GLN A 507 -53.58 -17.25 8.63
N THR A 508 -54.91 -17.39 8.54
CA THR A 508 -55.65 -17.15 7.32
C THR A 508 -56.45 -15.86 7.43
N GLU A 509 -56.33 -15.02 6.41
CA GLU A 509 -57.00 -13.74 6.33
C GLU A 509 -57.75 -13.58 4.98
N PRO A 510 -58.91 -12.90 4.98
CA PRO A 510 -59.56 -12.53 3.74
C PRO A 510 -58.69 -11.56 2.94
N LEU A 511 -58.74 -11.64 1.63
CA LEU A 511 -58.06 -10.76 0.69
C LEU A 511 -59.11 -9.81 0.06
N PRO A 512 -59.34 -8.61 0.63
CA PRO A 512 -60.35 -7.66 0.13
C PRO A 512 -60.01 -7.21 -1.31
N ARG A 513 -60.99 -6.63 -1.99
CA ARG A 513 -60.77 -6.00 -3.32
C ARG A 513 -59.83 -4.80 -3.16
N ASN A 514 -59.00 -4.58 -4.15
CA ASN A 514 -57.98 -3.54 -4.18
C ASN A 514 -56.96 -3.65 -3.02
N SER A 515 -56.80 -4.84 -2.43
CA SER A 515 -55.85 -5.08 -1.35
C SER A 515 -54.43 -5.09 -1.86
N ARG A 516 -53.50 -4.82 -0.95
CA ARG A 516 -52.06 -4.88 -1.17
C ARG A 516 -51.44 -5.72 -0.07
N VAL A 517 -50.39 -6.47 -0.45
CA VAL A 517 -49.64 -7.29 0.48
C VAL A 517 -48.16 -6.91 0.36
N LEU A 518 -47.50 -6.71 1.47
CA LEU A 518 -46.04 -6.45 1.55
C LEU A 518 -45.40 -7.47 2.47
N LEU A 519 -44.42 -8.21 1.94
CA LEU A 519 -43.47 -9.02 2.68
C LEU A 519 -42.13 -8.28 2.65
N TYR A 520 -41.37 -8.28 3.76
CA TYR A 520 -40.11 -7.56 3.85
C TYR A 520 -39.18 -8.21 4.88
N THR A 521 -37.88 -8.01 4.74
CA THR A 521 -36.86 -8.38 5.72
C THR A 521 -36.55 -7.22 6.65
N ASP A 522 -35.92 -7.50 7.78
CA ASP A 522 -35.59 -6.49 8.80
C ASP A 522 -34.62 -5.42 8.29
N GLY A 523 -33.79 -5.71 7.29
CA GLY A 523 -32.91 -4.72 6.65
C GLY A 523 -33.65 -3.49 6.11
N LEU A 524 -34.98 -3.54 5.87
CA LEU A 524 -35.75 -2.35 5.56
C LEU A 524 -35.98 -1.48 6.81
N THR A 525 -36.38 -2.11 7.91
CA THR A 525 -36.70 -1.41 9.16
C THR A 525 -35.46 -1.01 9.93
N GLU A 526 -34.37 -1.75 9.75
CA GLU A 526 -33.06 -1.48 10.34
C GLU A 526 -32.15 -0.56 9.50
N ALA A 527 -32.63 -0.15 8.30
CA ALA A 527 -31.96 0.86 7.48
C ALA A 527 -31.68 2.13 8.31
N ARG A 528 -30.44 2.64 8.26
CA ARG A 528 -30.00 3.77 9.08
C ARG A 528 -29.76 5.02 8.24
N ASN A 529 -30.14 6.17 8.77
CA ASN A 529 -29.78 7.46 8.21
C ASN A 529 -28.38 7.91 8.70
N SER A 530 -27.91 9.06 8.20
CA SER A 530 -26.63 9.66 8.62
C SER A 530 -26.54 10.00 10.11
N ALA A 531 -27.67 10.14 10.81
CA ALA A 531 -27.74 10.36 12.25
C ALA A 531 -27.77 9.03 13.06
N GLY A 532 -27.76 7.87 12.39
CA GLY A 532 -27.83 6.56 13.02
C GLY A 532 -29.23 6.11 13.43
N GLU A 533 -30.27 6.85 13.07
CA GLU A 533 -31.65 6.49 13.35
C GLU A 533 -32.15 5.39 12.38
N PHE A 534 -32.94 4.46 12.91
CA PHE A 534 -33.60 3.42 12.09
C PHE A 534 -34.76 3.98 11.27
N PHE A 535 -34.98 3.40 10.10
CA PHE A 535 -36.19 3.64 9.32
C PHE A 535 -37.45 3.25 10.13
N GLY A 536 -37.41 2.08 10.72
CA GLY A 536 -38.40 1.60 11.67
C GLY A 536 -39.70 1.13 11.04
N GLN A 537 -40.40 0.26 11.75
CA GLN A 537 -41.68 -0.32 11.31
C GLN A 537 -42.80 0.74 11.16
N GLU A 538 -42.78 1.77 12.01
CA GLU A 538 -43.79 2.83 11.95
C GLU A 538 -43.75 3.62 10.62
N ARG A 539 -42.54 3.96 10.16
CA ARG A 539 -42.37 4.66 8.87
C ARG A 539 -42.75 3.76 7.71
N LEU A 540 -42.41 2.47 7.76
CA LEU A 540 -42.82 1.51 6.76
C LEU A 540 -44.35 1.37 6.66
N ILE A 541 -45.04 1.23 7.79
CA ILE A 541 -46.50 1.17 7.86
C ILE A 541 -47.12 2.49 7.36
N LYS A 542 -46.55 3.64 7.74
CA LYS A 542 -47.04 4.95 7.28
C LYS A 542 -46.89 5.09 5.77
N TRP A 543 -45.73 4.67 5.20
CA TRP A 543 -45.55 4.64 3.74
C TRP A 543 -46.55 3.72 3.07
N PHE A 544 -46.74 2.51 3.57
CA PHE A 544 -47.65 1.52 3.02
C PHE A 544 -49.11 1.99 3.08
N LYS A 545 -49.54 2.68 4.15
CA LYS A 545 -50.83 3.38 4.24
C LYS A 545 -50.97 4.48 3.17
N GLY A 546 -49.98 5.34 3.06
CA GLY A 546 -49.99 6.45 2.12
C GLY A 546 -50.08 5.97 0.66
N SER A 547 -49.49 4.83 0.37
CA SER A 547 -49.52 4.22 -0.97
C SER A 547 -50.92 3.72 -1.37
N ALA A 548 -51.83 3.44 -0.40
CA ALA A 548 -53.17 2.94 -0.68
C ALA A 548 -54.02 3.91 -1.48
N ASN A 549 -53.82 5.21 -1.32
CA ASN A 549 -54.54 6.26 -2.04
C ASN A 549 -54.07 6.46 -3.49
N ALA A 550 -52.89 5.93 -3.85
CA ALA A 550 -52.37 5.99 -5.21
C ALA A 550 -52.77 4.71 -5.96
N ARG A 551 -53.41 4.84 -7.13
CA ARG A 551 -53.71 3.69 -8.01
C ARG A 551 -52.43 3.22 -8.74
N LYS A 552 -51.38 2.92 -7.94
CA LYS A 552 -50.09 2.47 -8.44
C LYS A 552 -50.02 0.95 -8.51
N GLY A 553 -49.44 0.42 -9.57
CA GLY A 553 -49.15 -1.00 -9.71
C GLY A 553 -47.99 -1.46 -8.81
N ALA A 554 -47.79 -2.78 -8.72
CA ALA A 554 -46.73 -3.36 -7.87
C ALA A 554 -45.34 -2.87 -8.25
N GLU A 555 -45.00 -2.73 -9.52
CA GLU A 555 -43.70 -2.23 -10.00
C GLU A 555 -43.46 -0.78 -9.59
N GLU A 556 -44.45 0.10 -9.73
CA GLU A 556 -44.35 1.50 -9.32
C GLU A 556 -44.14 1.62 -7.79
N LEU A 557 -44.84 0.80 -7.01
CA LEU A 557 -44.70 0.78 -5.56
C LEU A 557 -43.34 0.23 -5.12
N LYS A 558 -42.82 -0.75 -5.83
CA LYS A 558 -41.46 -1.26 -5.62
C LYS A 558 -40.42 -0.14 -5.79
N ASP A 559 -40.52 0.60 -6.89
CA ASP A 559 -39.59 1.69 -7.20
C ASP A 559 -39.72 2.86 -6.19
N ASP A 560 -40.96 3.18 -5.77
CA ASP A 560 -41.24 4.19 -4.75
C ASP A 560 -40.64 3.81 -3.38
N LEU A 561 -40.79 2.54 -2.95
CA LEU A 561 -40.22 2.09 -1.65
C LEU A 561 -38.69 2.09 -1.68
N ALA A 562 -38.12 1.62 -2.78
CA ALA A 562 -36.67 1.64 -2.94
C ALA A 562 -36.11 3.07 -2.93
N ALA A 563 -36.81 4.02 -3.60
CA ALA A 563 -36.42 5.44 -3.57
C ALA A 563 -36.56 6.08 -2.18
N GLU A 564 -37.62 5.75 -1.43
CA GLU A 564 -37.84 6.24 -0.06
C GLU A 564 -36.74 5.76 0.89
N LEU A 565 -36.34 4.47 0.80
CA LEU A 565 -35.26 3.91 1.59
C LEU A 565 -33.91 4.57 1.25
N LEU A 566 -33.62 4.73 -0.03
CA LEU A 566 -32.39 5.38 -0.50
C LEU A 566 -32.33 6.85 -0.04
N ALA A 567 -33.43 7.59 -0.13
CA ALA A 567 -33.52 8.96 0.33
C ALA A 567 -33.31 9.09 1.85
N PHE A 568 -33.84 8.13 2.63
CA PHE A 568 -33.66 8.08 4.06
C PHE A 568 -32.20 7.80 4.47
N GLN A 569 -31.56 6.83 3.81
CA GLN A 569 -30.18 6.42 4.12
C GLN A 569 -29.15 7.48 3.74
N SER A 570 -29.44 8.33 2.74
CA SER A 570 -28.53 9.37 2.24
C SER A 570 -27.15 8.84 1.76
N THR A 571 -26.95 7.54 1.74
CA THR A 571 -25.72 6.85 1.28
C THR A 571 -26.08 5.61 0.46
N SER A 572 -25.20 5.21 -0.44
CA SER A 572 -25.35 3.98 -1.23
C SER A 572 -24.88 2.70 -0.52
N THR A 573 -24.28 2.83 0.67
CA THR A 573 -23.79 1.68 1.45
C THR A 573 -24.88 1.16 2.36
N LEU A 574 -25.32 -0.07 2.10
CA LEU A 574 -26.32 -0.78 2.91
C LEU A 574 -25.65 -1.35 4.16
N ASN A 575 -26.35 -1.27 5.30
CA ASN A 575 -25.91 -1.89 6.56
C ASN A 575 -26.32 -3.36 6.63
N ASP A 576 -27.43 -3.70 6.01
CA ASP A 576 -27.96 -5.06 5.88
C ASP A 576 -28.63 -5.28 4.55
N ASP A 577 -28.88 -6.56 4.20
CA ASP A 577 -29.58 -6.95 2.99
C ASP A 577 -31.00 -6.37 3.00
N GLN A 578 -31.48 -5.85 1.88
CA GLN A 578 -32.80 -5.28 1.76
C GLN A 578 -33.62 -6.05 0.76
N THR A 579 -34.64 -6.74 1.26
CA THR A 579 -35.49 -7.56 0.42
C THR A 579 -36.96 -7.31 0.73
N PHE A 580 -37.79 -7.12 -0.31
CA PHE A 580 -39.24 -7.04 -0.17
C PHE A 580 -39.98 -7.54 -1.42
N LEU A 581 -41.19 -7.96 -1.20
CA LEU A 581 -42.12 -8.44 -2.23
C LEU A 581 -43.45 -7.77 -2.04
N ILE A 582 -43.96 -7.14 -3.10
CA ILE A 582 -45.26 -6.44 -3.13
C ILE A 582 -46.20 -7.15 -4.05
N MET A 583 -47.43 -7.37 -3.59
CA MET A 583 -48.54 -7.80 -4.40
C MET A 583 -49.67 -6.76 -4.33
N THR A 584 -50.29 -6.43 -5.48
CA THR A 584 -51.42 -5.51 -5.61
C THR A 584 -52.50 -6.15 -6.45
N GLU A 585 -53.79 -5.89 -6.15
CA GLU A 585 -54.91 -6.24 -7.00
C GLU A 585 -55.19 -5.14 -8.01
#